data_05237a5fe9f0e669bdfc1c575f0c8fa6
#
_entry.id   05237a5fe9f0e669bdfc1c575f0c8fa6
#
_cell.length_a   1.000
_cell.length_b   1.000
_cell.length_c   1.000
_cell.angle_alpha   90.00
_cell.angle_beta   90.00
_cell.angle_gamma   90.00
#
_symmetry.space_group_name_H-M   'P 1'
#
loop_
_entity.id
_entity.type
_entity.pdbx_description
1 polymer ?
#
loop_
_entity_poly.entity_id
_entity_poly.type
_entity_poly.pdbx_seq_one_letter_code
_entity_poly.pdbx_strand_id
1 'polypeptide(L)'
;MRAKLTIVLVVALLVSTLATGCGPAPTPTPVPTAVPPTQVPPTKVPPTPVPPTATPAPTKPPAPAAIEIGASIPLTGKFGSLGAQVKPGYMYAVDAINAAGGVYVKEFDKKIPLKLTIYDDESDPTKAVSKLETLYAEQKVTAYLGGAGSDMHAATAAIAEKNKVPYLGIAFALYQIHQKGYKYLFSPFPKSPAQGKDVYEYLNAQIPEGQRPTKVAIFQEKTDWGIELGGLWKENAPKYGYTIVDYEEYAPGTKDYSGMILKAKAAGAEALFGMPTMPDGTAMFKQMAELGWAPKFSLIIRAPENVAWGDSLGKVGEYVTIFPGWHNGEKFPGVAELNAKYQAEFKRPADLLTGPAYACVQILANAIERAGTLDRDKIRDAIAATNMTTVVGPVTFNADGTGNVLDPLVQWQDGKMELVWPLDQKTADFAYPAPPFNER
;
A
#
# COMPACT_ATOMS: atom_id res chain seq x y z
N MET A 1 21.78 -15.15 48.62
CA MET A 1 20.56 -15.51 49.40
C MET A 1 19.54 -16.08 48.45
N ARG A 2 19.12 -17.31 48.71
CA ARG A 2 18.20 -18.10 47.88
C ARG A 2 16.75 -17.74 48.26
N ALA A 3 15.84 -17.59 47.34
CA ALA A 3 14.43 -17.81 47.57
C ALA A 3 13.81 -18.50 46.32
N LYS A 4 13.43 -19.77 46.53
CA LYS A 4 12.61 -20.61 45.67
C LYS A 4 11.15 -20.25 45.92
N LEU A 5 10.32 -20.17 44.92
CA LEU A 5 8.86 -20.18 45.08
C LEU A 5 8.24 -21.26 44.20
N THR A 6 7.41 -22.05 44.84
CA THR A 6 6.87 -23.34 44.45
C THR A 6 5.59 -23.19 43.62
N ILE A 7 5.47 -24.04 42.60
CA ILE A 7 4.26 -24.26 41.78
C ILE A 7 3.27 -25.11 42.58
N VAL A 8 2.00 -24.72 42.67
CA VAL A 8 0.88 -25.57 43.14
C VAL A 8 -0.05 -25.86 41.97
N LEU A 9 -0.09 -27.12 41.59
CA LEU A 9 -1.02 -27.73 40.64
C LEU A 9 -2.25 -28.22 41.40
N VAL A 10 -3.47 -27.79 41.05
CA VAL A 10 -4.73 -28.38 41.57
C VAL A 10 -5.45 -29.06 40.42
N VAL A 11 -5.49 -30.40 40.46
CA VAL A 11 -6.30 -31.28 39.61
C VAL A 11 -7.59 -31.57 40.39
N ALA A 12 -8.73 -31.23 39.80
CA ALA A 12 -10.04 -31.66 40.28
C ALA A 12 -10.67 -32.67 39.32
N LEU A 13 -10.72 -33.92 39.79
CA LEU A 13 -11.46 -35.02 39.16
C LEU A 13 -12.92 -34.99 39.66
N LEU A 14 -13.90 -35.06 38.80
CA LEU A 14 -15.27 -35.30 39.15
C LEU A 14 -15.84 -36.47 38.33
N VAL A 15 -16.25 -37.47 39.12
CA VAL A 15 -16.76 -38.79 38.71
C VAL A 15 -18.25 -38.67 38.35
N SER A 16 -18.63 -39.29 37.26
CA SER A 16 -20.02 -39.45 36.77
C SER A 16 -20.67 -40.64 37.43
N THR A 17 -21.90 -40.50 37.97
CA THR A 17 -22.77 -41.57 38.39
C THR A 17 -23.94 -41.73 37.44
N LEU A 18 -24.10 -42.94 36.88
CA LEU A 18 -25.27 -43.42 36.16
C LEU A 18 -26.43 -43.70 37.13
N ALA A 19 -27.62 -43.29 36.81
CA ALA A 19 -28.88 -43.74 37.41
C ALA A 19 -29.81 -44.31 36.34
N THR A 20 -30.08 -45.60 36.44
CA THR A 20 -31.07 -46.34 35.67
C THR A 20 -32.45 -46.19 36.32
N GLY A 21 -33.47 -45.79 35.55
CA GLY A 21 -34.85 -45.72 35.98
C GLY A 21 -35.76 -46.63 35.15
N CYS A 22 -36.41 -47.57 35.78
CA CYS A 22 -37.42 -48.49 35.19
C CYS A 22 -38.73 -47.75 34.91
N GLY A 23 -39.31 -47.99 33.71
CA GLY A 23 -40.65 -47.56 33.35
C GLY A 23 -41.69 -48.69 33.53
N PRO A 24 -42.97 -48.40 33.79
CA PRO A 24 -44.07 -49.41 34.04
C PRO A 24 -44.64 -49.97 32.75
N ALA A 25 -45.26 -51.17 32.93
CA ALA A 25 -45.80 -52.05 31.91
C ALA A 25 -47.16 -51.60 31.27
N PRO A 26 -47.52 -52.11 30.08
CA PRO A 26 -48.68 -51.64 29.33
C PRO A 26 -50.01 -52.25 29.78
N THR A 27 -51.07 -51.45 29.72
CA THR A 27 -52.47 -51.81 30.01
C THR A 27 -53.17 -52.40 28.76
N PRO A 28 -54.05 -53.39 28.86
CA PRO A 28 -54.66 -54.10 27.73
C PRO A 28 -55.77 -53.26 27.05
N THR A 29 -55.85 -53.44 25.73
CA THR A 29 -56.81 -52.81 24.82
C THR A 29 -58.19 -53.49 24.88
N PRO A 30 -59.35 -52.77 24.88
CA PRO A 30 -60.66 -53.34 24.77
C PRO A 30 -61.05 -53.64 23.31
N VAL A 31 -61.85 -54.74 23.13
CA VAL A 31 -62.36 -55.26 21.89
C VAL A 31 -63.45 -54.36 21.31
N PRO A 32 -63.53 -54.13 20.01
CA PRO A 32 -64.53 -53.24 19.40
C PRO A 32 -65.91 -53.93 19.23
N THR A 33 -66.97 -53.22 19.61
CA THR A 33 -68.39 -53.57 19.40
C THR A 33 -68.82 -53.12 17.99
N ALA A 34 -69.52 -53.97 17.27
CA ALA A 34 -70.02 -53.73 15.91
C ALA A 34 -71.09 -52.63 15.89
N VAL A 35 -70.99 -51.72 14.95
CA VAL A 35 -71.96 -50.64 14.67
C VAL A 35 -72.63 -50.89 13.34
N PRO A 36 -73.98 -50.63 13.18
CA PRO A 36 -74.77 -50.90 11.98
C PRO A 36 -74.39 -49.95 10.80
N PRO A 37 -74.76 -50.35 9.55
CA PRO A 37 -74.37 -49.62 8.35
C PRO A 37 -75.09 -48.26 8.22
N THR A 38 -74.29 -47.15 8.14
CA THR A 38 -74.83 -45.83 7.87
C THR A 38 -74.75 -45.52 6.38
N GLN A 39 -75.77 -44.88 5.87
CA GLN A 39 -75.94 -44.45 4.47
C GLN A 39 -74.80 -43.59 3.95
N VAL A 40 -74.39 -43.87 2.71
CA VAL A 40 -73.33 -43.12 2.00
C VAL A 40 -73.90 -41.77 1.54
N PRO A 41 -73.28 -40.63 1.93
CA PRO A 41 -73.58 -39.32 1.35
C PRO A 41 -72.94 -39.17 -0.05
N PRO A 42 -73.45 -38.30 -0.91
CA PRO A 42 -72.98 -38.16 -2.28
C PRO A 42 -71.50 -37.70 -2.38
N THR A 43 -70.82 -38.39 -3.26
CA THR A 43 -69.36 -38.12 -3.59
C THR A 43 -69.11 -36.66 -4.01
N LYS A 44 -68.38 -35.93 -3.19
CA LYS A 44 -67.85 -34.62 -3.61
C LYS A 44 -66.75 -34.84 -4.66
N VAL A 45 -66.91 -34.22 -5.81
CA VAL A 45 -65.89 -34.14 -6.86
C VAL A 45 -64.64 -33.56 -6.28
N PRO A 46 -63.44 -34.15 -6.49
CA PRO A 46 -62.19 -33.58 -6.04
C PRO A 46 -61.96 -32.20 -6.68
N PRO A 47 -61.41 -31.17 -5.95
CA PRO A 47 -61.09 -29.91 -6.57
C PRO A 47 -59.98 -30.14 -7.60
N THR A 48 -60.14 -29.56 -8.76
CA THR A 48 -59.11 -29.49 -9.82
C THR A 48 -57.81 -28.93 -9.24
N PRO A 49 -56.62 -29.56 -9.48
CA PRO A 49 -55.38 -29.03 -8.99
C PRO A 49 -55.15 -27.60 -9.54
N VAL A 50 -55.07 -26.62 -8.67
CA VAL A 50 -54.62 -25.26 -9.03
C VAL A 50 -53.14 -25.37 -9.42
N PRO A 51 -52.74 -24.88 -10.62
CA PRO A 51 -51.34 -24.87 -10.98
C PRO A 51 -50.54 -24.12 -9.89
N PRO A 52 -49.33 -24.59 -9.51
CA PRO A 52 -48.52 -23.90 -8.52
C PRO A 52 -48.27 -22.46 -9.01
N THR A 53 -48.70 -21.49 -8.21
CA THR A 53 -48.38 -20.08 -8.42
C THR A 53 -46.88 -19.98 -8.47
N ALA A 54 -46.32 -19.55 -9.60
CA ALA A 54 -44.88 -19.33 -9.76
C ALA A 54 -44.40 -18.42 -8.62
N THR A 55 -43.51 -18.93 -7.78
CA THR A 55 -42.81 -18.10 -6.77
C THR A 55 -42.16 -16.94 -7.48
N PRO A 56 -42.40 -15.66 -7.10
CA PRO A 56 -41.76 -14.55 -7.72
C PRO A 56 -40.22 -14.74 -7.67
N ALA A 57 -39.54 -14.59 -8.79
CA ALA A 57 -38.09 -14.59 -8.81
C ALA A 57 -37.59 -13.57 -7.80
N PRO A 58 -36.55 -13.85 -7.01
CA PRO A 58 -36.03 -12.93 -6.04
C PRO A 58 -35.66 -11.63 -6.77
N THR A 59 -36.33 -10.54 -6.40
CA THR A 59 -36.07 -9.21 -6.93
C THR A 59 -34.64 -8.81 -6.52
N LYS A 60 -33.77 -8.52 -7.50
CA LYS A 60 -32.42 -8.01 -7.23
C LYS A 60 -32.51 -6.73 -6.38
N PRO A 61 -31.65 -6.55 -5.37
CA PRO A 61 -31.62 -5.31 -4.60
C PRO A 61 -31.37 -4.11 -5.53
N PRO A 62 -31.93 -2.93 -5.23
CA PRO A 62 -31.68 -1.75 -6.05
C PRO A 62 -30.20 -1.38 -6.02
N ALA A 63 -29.63 -1.06 -7.19
CA ALA A 63 -28.25 -0.61 -7.28
C ALA A 63 -28.06 0.74 -6.55
N PRO A 64 -26.95 0.94 -5.80
CA PRO A 64 -26.65 2.24 -5.22
C PRO A 64 -26.37 3.29 -6.33
N ALA A 65 -26.52 4.57 -6.00
CA ALA A 65 -26.26 5.67 -6.93
C ALA A 65 -24.77 5.76 -7.30
N ALA A 66 -23.89 5.41 -6.38
CA ALA A 66 -22.44 5.38 -6.56
C ALA A 66 -21.80 4.32 -5.66
N ILE A 67 -20.59 3.88 -6.02
CA ILE A 67 -19.71 3.09 -5.16
C ILE A 67 -18.86 4.08 -4.37
N GLU A 68 -19.14 4.20 -3.08
CA GLU A 68 -18.40 5.10 -2.18
C GLU A 68 -17.02 4.53 -1.90
N ILE A 69 -15.96 5.31 -2.15
CA ILE A 69 -14.57 5.02 -1.78
C ILE A 69 -14.00 6.21 -1.02
N GLY A 70 -13.11 5.93 -0.07
CA GLY A 70 -12.59 6.96 0.81
C GLY A 70 -11.08 6.98 0.90
N ALA A 71 -10.49 8.16 0.98
CA ALA A 71 -9.06 8.35 1.14
C ALA A 71 -8.75 9.25 2.35
N SER A 72 -7.72 8.86 3.13
CA SER A 72 -7.03 9.71 4.09
C SER A 72 -5.65 10.00 3.53
N ILE A 73 -5.35 11.27 3.24
CA ILE A 73 -4.12 11.69 2.55
C ILE A 73 -3.50 12.87 3.31
N PRO A 74 -2.17 12.88 3.52
CA PRO A 74 -1.49 14.02 4.13
C PRO A 74 -1.38 15.20 3.13
N LEU A 75 -2.41 16.01 3.00
CA LEU A 75 -2.39 17.18 2.12
C LEU A 75 -1.64 18.37 2.73
N THR A 76 -1.46 18.35 4.06
CA THR A 76 -0.67 19.31 4.83
C THR A 76 0.30 18.60 5.77
N GLY A 77 1.16 19.35 6.48
CA GLY A 77 2.16 18.80 7.41
C GLY A 77 3.42 18.26 6.72
N LYS A 78 4.16 17.40 7.43
CA LYS A 78 5.51 16.91 7.01
C LYS A 78 5.50 16.12 5.69
N PHE A 79 4.39 15.51 5.32
CA PHE A 79 4.21 14.75 4.09
C PHE A 79 3.30 15.44 3.07
N GLY A 80 2.94 16.71 3.29
CA GLY A 80 2.01 17.45 2.44
C GLY A 80 2.43 17.47 0.96
N SER A 81 3.73 17.58 0.69
CA SER A 81 4.28 17.52 -0.68
C SER A 81 4.09 16.17 -1.37
N LEU A 82 4.07 15.06 -0.60
CA LEU A 82 3.79 13.72 -1.12
C LEU A 82 2.29 13.54 -1.34
N GLY A 83 1.47 13.97 -0.39
CA GLY A 83 0.00 13.92 -0.53
C GLY A 83 -0.52 14.73 -1.73
N ALA A 84 0.13 15.85 -2.05
CA ALA A 84 -0.18 16.65 -3.23
C ALA A 84 0.05 15.89 -4.56
N GLN A 85 1.00 14.94 -4.60
CA GLN A 85 1.26 14.06 -5.74
C GLN A 85 0.24 12.91 -5.84
N VAL A 86 -0.23 12.42 -4.70
CA VAL A 86 -1.17 11.28 -4.59
C VAL A 86 -2.57 11.67 -5.04
N LYS A 87 -3.06 12.83 -4.58
CA LYS A 87 -4.43 13.28 -4.82
C LYS A 87 -4.83 13.30 -6.31
N PRO A 88 -4.06 13.90 -7.23
CA PRO A 88 -4.40 13.89 -8.66
C PRO A 88 -4.53 12.49 -9.23
N GLY A 89 -3.67 11.54 -8.83
CA GLY A 89 -3.70 10.16 -9.29
C GLY A 89 -5.06 9.49 -9.00
N TYR A 90 -5.53 9.60 -7.77
CA TYR A 90 -6.85 9.07 -7.40
C TYR A 90 -7.98 9.74 -8.16
N MET A 91 -7.98 11.08 -8.24
CA MET A 91 -9.03 11.83 -8.92
C MET A 91 -9.08 11.48 -10.42
N TYR A 92 -7.94 11.44 -11.08
CA TYR A 92 -7.88 11.15 -12.53
C TYR A 92 -8.32 9.73 -12.86
N ALA A 93 -7.99 8.75 -12.01
CA ALA A 93 -8.44 7.38 -12.21
C ALA A 93 -9.96 7.26 -12.04
N VAL A 94 -10.52 7.89 -10.99
CA VAL A 94 -11.98 7.93 -10.79
C VAL A 94 -12.68 8.60 -11.97
N ASP A 95 -12.18 9.72 -12.44
CA ASP A 95 -12.73 10.43 -13.62
C ASP A 95 -12.71 9.54 -14.86
N ALA A 96 -11.58 8.85 -15.13
CA ALA A 96 -11.44 7.99 -16.30
C ALA A 96 -12.42 6.80 -16.26
N ILE A 97 -12.56 6.15 -15.10
CA ILE A 97 -13.49 5.04 -14.90
C ILE A 97 -14.94 5.52 -15.05
N ASN A 98 -15.29 6.67 -14.49
CA ASN A 98 -16.62 7.24 -14.58
C ASN A 98 -16.97 7.69 -16.00
N ALA A 99 -16.00 8.26 -16.74
CA ALA A 99 -16.17 8.59 -18.15
C ALA A 99 -16.43 7.35 -19.02
N ALA A 100 -15.90 6.17 -18.62
CA ALA A 100 -16.19 4.88 -19.26
C ALA A 100 -17.55 4.27 -18.81
N GLY A 101 -18.32 5.00 -17.99
CA GLY A 101 -19.65 4.62 -17.49
C GLY A 101 -19.64 4.00 -16.10
N GLY A 102 -18.50 3.96 -15.40
CA GLY A 102 -18.36 3.37 -14.06
C GLY A 102 -17.95 1.90 -14.08
N VAL A 103 -17.99 1.25 -12.92
CA VAL A 103 -17.61 -0.16 -12.70
C VAL A 103 -18.83 -1.05 -12.86
N TYR A 104 -18.74 -2.11 -13.68
CA TYR A 104 -19.83 -3.08 -13.81
C TYR A 104 -19.90 -3.98 -12.58
N VAL A 105 -21.07 -4.02 -11.94
CA VAL A 105 -21.35 -4.87 -10.78
C VAL A 105 -22.43 -5.87 -11.13
N LYS A 106 -22.04 -7.13 -11.29
CA LYS A 106 -22.92 -8.25 -11.74
C LYS A 106 -24.15 -8.43 -10.86
N GLU A 107 -24.03 -8.21 -9.54
CA GLU A 107 -25.13 -8.30 -8.57
C GLU A 107 -26.30 -7.41 -8.98
N PHE A 108 -26.02 -6.22 -9.47
CA PHE A 108 -27.01 -5.23 -9.91
C PHE A 108 -27.26 -5.25 -11.42
N ASP A 109 -26.41 -5.98 -12.18
CA ASP A 109 -26.42 -5.98 -13.65
C ASP A 109 -26.32 -4.56 -14.23
N LYS A 110 -25.40 -3.74 -13.65
CA LYS A 110 -25.29 -2.31 -13.96
C LYS A 110 -23.86 -1.81 -13.78
N LYS A 111 -23.47 -0.85 -14.61
CA LYS A 111 -22.32 0.02 -14.34
C LYS A 111 -22.69 1.09 -13.34
N ILE A 112 -21.86 1.24 -12.30
CA ILE A 112 -22.09 2.17 -11.18
C ILE A 112 -20.85 3.08 -11.08
N PRO A 113 -21.03 4.42 -11.03
CA PRO A 113 -19.91 5.33 -10.93
C PRO A 113 -19.23 5.22 -9.56
N LEU A 114 -17.93 5.49 -9.51
CA LEU A 114 -17.18 5.68 -8.27
C LEU A 114 -17.42 7.08 -7.73
N LYS A 115 -17.54 7.19 -6.40
CA LYS A 115 -17.54 8.48 -5.71
C LYS A 115 -16.43 8.48 -4.66
N LEU A 116 -15.46 9.38 -4.81
CA LEU A 116 -14.29 9.49 -3.97
C LEU A 116 -14.44 10.63 -2.96
N THR A 117 -14.32 10.29 -1.67
CA THR A 117 -14.21 11.26 -0.57
C THR A 117 -12.77 11.28 -0.07
N ILE A 118 -12.13 12.46 -0.05
CA ILE A 118 -10.76 12.66 0.42
C ILE A 118 -10.77 13.54 1.66
N TYR A 119 -10.08 13.09 2.71
CA TYR A 119 -9.80 13.87 3.91
C TYR A 119 -8.29 14.14 4.05
N ASP A 120 -7.95 15.35 4.50
CA ASP A 120 -6.60 15.69 4.95
C ASP A 120 -6.38 15.13 6.36
N ASP A 121 -5.34 14.32 6.53
CA ASP A 121 -4.92 13.79 7.82
C ASP A 121 -3.82 14.65 8.49
N GLU A 122 -3.38 15.70 7.81
CA GLU A 122 -2.40 16.67 8.30
C GLU A 122 -1.06 16.02 8.69
N SER A 123 -0.74 14.86 8.10
CA SER A 123 0.44 14.05 8.44
C SER A 123 0.47 13.57 9.90
N ASP A 124 -0.71 13.42 10.52
CA ASP A 124 -0.90 12.97 11.90
C ASP A 124 -1.57 11.59 11.91
N PRO A 125 -0.92 10.54 12.43
CA PRO A 125 -1.48 9.19 12.47
C PRO A 125 -2.81 9.10 13.22
N THR A 126 -3.01 9.89 14.28
CA THR A 126 -4.25 9.90 15.05
C THR A 126 -5.41 10.49 14.23
N LYS A 127 -5.13 11.58 13.48
CA LYS A 127 -6.10 12.17 12.57
C LYS A 127 -6.42 11.21 11.42
N ALA A 128 -5.42 10.53 10.85
CA ALA A 128 -5.64 9.53 9.80
C ALA A 128 -6.58 8.41 10.27
N VAL A 129 -6.37 7.88 11.46
CA VAL A 129 -7.29 6.91 12.10
C VAL A 129 -8.71 7.47 12.20
N SER A 130 -8.87 8.69 12.73
CA SER A 130 -10.17 9.34 12.86
C SER A 130 -10.87 9.54 11.51
N LYS A 131 -10.12 9.90 10.44
CA LYS A 131 -10.67 10.05 9.08
C LYS A 131 -11.17 8.73 8.51
N LEU A 132 -10.43 7.61 8.71
CA LEU A 132 -10.89 6.30 8.28
C LEU A 132 -12.16 5.86 9.02
N GLU A 133 -12.25 6.12 10.32
CA GLU A 133 -13.47 5.81 11.10
C GLU A 133 -14.65 6.64 10.61
N THR A 134 -14.46 7.91 10.29
CA THR A 134 -15.50 8.78 9.69
C THR A 134 -15.95 8.24 8.33
N LEU A 135 -15.02 7.86 7.46
CA LEU A 135 -15.31 7.26 6.15
C LEU A 135 -16.12 5.96 6.29
N TYR A 136 -15.82 5.15 7.30
CA TYR A 136 -16.55 3.92 7.58
C TYR A 136 -17.96 4.19 8.09
N ALA A 137 -18.10 5.03 9.11
CA ALA A 137 -19.35 5.22 9.84
C ALA A 137 -20.37 6.05 9.04
N GLU A 138 -19.91 7.14 8.42
CA GLU A 138 -20.78 8.11 7.77
C GLU A 138 -20.91 7.86 6.26
N GLN A 139 -19.81 7.61 5.56
CA GLN A 139 -19.80 7.41 4.12
C GLN A 139 -20.01 5.94 3.71
N LYS A 140 -19.87 4.99 4.66
CA LYS A 140 -20.01 3.54 4.43
C LYS A 140 -19.18 3.05 3.25
N VAL A 141 -17.96 3.56 3.11
CA VAL A 141 -17.09 3.30 1.98
C VAL A 141 -16.86 1.81 1.72
N THR A 142 -16.79 1.45 0.45
CA THR A 142 -16.51 0.08 -0.01
C THR A 142 -15.02 -0.28 0.13
N ALA A 143 -14.14 0.70 -0.02
CA ALA A 143 -12.70 0.55 0.13
C ALA A 143 -12.04 1.84 0.62
N TYR A 144 -10.86 1.69 1.24
CA TYR A 144 -9.96 2.78 1.59
C TYR A 144 -8.82 2.91 0.58
N LEU A 145 -8.39 4.14 0.37
CA LEU A 145 -7.17 4.50 -0.34
C LEU A 145 -6.22 5.24 0.60
N GLY A 146 -4.95 4.85 0.59
CA GLY A 146 -3.94 5.40 1.50
C GLY A 146 -3.27 6.66 0.95
N GLY A 147 -2.66 7.41 1.85
CA GLY A 147 -1.84 8.57 1.53
C GLY A 147 -0.36 8.23 1.42
N ALA A 148 0.48 8.96 2.13
CA ALA A 148 1.93 8.77 2.17
C ALA A 148 2.44 8.70 3.62
N GLY A 149 3.53 7.96 3.83
CA GLY A 149 4.18 7.79 5.12
C GLY A 149 3.92 6.45 5.78
N SER A 150 4.99 5.79 6.19
CA SER A 150 4.90 4.46 6.84
C SER A 150 4.22 4.51 8.21
N ASP A 151 4.44 5.57 8.99
CA ASP A 151 3.78 5.81 10.28
C ASP A 151 2.26 5.99 10.12
N MET A 152 1.83 6.66 9.06
CA MET A 152 0.41 6.82 8.72
C MET A 152 -0.23 5.46 8.43
N HIS A 153 0.40 4.65 7.57
CA HIS A 153 -0.10 3.33 7.21
C HIS A 153 -0.04 2.32 8.36
N ALA A 154 0.96 2.40 9.23
CA ALA A 154 1.03 1.56 10.44
C ALA A 154 -0.16 1.76 11.37
N ALA A 155 -0.65 3.00 11.50
CA ALA A 155 -1.82 3.33 12.30
C ALA A 155 -3.13 2.94 11.60
N THR A 156 -3.26 3.23 10.31
CA THR A 156 -4.51 3.05 9.54
C THR A 156 -4.77 1.61 9.10
N ALA A 157 -3.74 0.79 8.91
CA ALA A 157 -3.89 -0.63 8.55
C ALA A 157 -4.70 -1.42 9.59
N ALA A 158 -4.50 -1.13 10.89
CA ALA A 158 -5.26 -1.76 11.98
C ALA A 158 -6.76 -1.38 11.92
N ILE A 159 -7.08 -0.18 11.47
CA ILE A 159 -8.48 0.28 11.29
C ILE A 159 -9.13 -0.40 10.10
N ALA A 160 -8.41 -0.55 9.00
CA ALA A 160 -8.89 -1.28 7.83
C ALA A 160 -9.23 -2.75 8.19
N GLU A 161 -8.34 -3.41 8.95
CA GLU A 161 -8.57 -4.78 9.46
C GLU A 161 -9.77 -4.85 10.40
N LYS A 162 -9.85 -3.95 11.40
CA LYS A 162 -10.97 -3.86 12.35
C LYS A 162 -12.32 -3.69 11.64
N ASN A 163 -12.38 -2.79 10.67
CA ASN A 163 -13.61 -2.41 9.95
C ASN A 163 -13.91 -3.37 8.79
N LYS A 164 -13.01 -4.31 8.49
CA LYS A 164 -13.08 -5.20 7.33
C LYS A 164 -13.35 -4.44 6.03
N VAL A 165 -12.57 -3.38 5.80
CA VAL A 165 -12.61 -2.57 4.60
C VAL A 165 -11.31 -2.74 3.83
N PRO A 166 -11.32 -3.21 2.57
CA PRO A 166 -10.12 -3.33 1.77
C PRO A 166 -9.39 -1.99 1.68
N TYR A 167 -8.07 -2.00 1.88
CA TYR A 167 -7.23 -0.84 1.94
C TYR A 167 -6.07 -0.97 0.95
N LEU A 168 -6.03 -0.12 -0.06
CA LEU A 168 -4.94 0.00 -1.02
C LEU A 168 -4.06 1.18 -0.62
N GLY A 169 -2.87 0.90 -0.10
CA GLY A 169 -1.92 1.91 0.36
C GLY A 169 -0.73 2.05 -0.58
N ILE A 170 -0.26 3.30 -0.76
CA ILE A 170 0.92 3.63 -1.57
C ILE A 170 1.87 4.54 -0.78
N ALA A 171 3.05 4.81 -1.32
CA ALA A 171 4.04 5.71 -0.74
C ALA A 171 4.42 5.36 0.71
N PHE A 172 4.50 4.07 1.02
CA PHE A 172 5.09 3.53 2.24
C PHE A 172 5.87 2.25 1.92
N ALA A 173 7.06 2.11 2.49
CA ALA A 173 7.91 0.96 2.24
C ALA A 173 8.15 0.07 3.48
N LEU A 174 7.73 0.47 4.68
CA LEU A 174 7.87 -0.31 5.91
C LEU A 174 7.18 -1.67 5.79
N TYR A 175 7.99 -2.73 5.66
CA TYR A 175 7.50 -4.09 5.43
C TYR A 175 6.88 -4.71 6.70
N GLN A 176 7.36 -4.31 7.88
CA GLN A 176 6.85 -4.82 9.16
C GLN A 176 5.33 -4.63 9.32
N ILE A 177 4.71 -3.67 8.63
CA ILE A 177 3.25 -3.50 8.65
C ILE A 177 2.55 -4.74 8.10
N HIS A 178 3.06 -5.29 7.00
CA HIS A 178 2.52 -6.50 6.36
C HIS A 178 2.76 -7.76 7.19
N GLN A 179 3.85 -7.80 7.97
CA GLN A 179 4.17 -8.93 8.87
C GLN A 179 3.19 -9.08 10.04
N LYS A 180 2.33 -8.08 10.30
CA LYS A 180 1.26 -8.16 11.32
C LYS A 180 0.10 -9.08 10.92
N GLY A 181 0.09 -9.61 9.69
CA GLY A 181 -0.90 -10.56 9.21
C GLY A 181 -2.27 -9.94 8.87
N TYR A 182 -2.32 -8.66 8.59
CA TYR A 182 -3.52 -7.97 8.12
C TYR A 182 -3.99 -8.54 6.77
N LYS A 183 -5.28 -8.83 6.67
CA LYS A 183 -5.91 -9.41 5.48
C LYS A 183 -6.50 -8.36 4.54
N TYR A 184 -6.76 -7.17 5.05
CA TYR A 184 -7.41 -6.08 4.30
C TYR A 184 -6.44 -5.03 3.79
N LEU A 185 -5.13 -5.14 4.12
CA LEU A 185 -4.09 -4.24 3.61
C LEU A 185 -3.43 -4.81 2.37
N PHE A 186 -3.41 -4.03 1.30
CA PHE A 186 -2.71 -4.30 0.05
C PHE A 186 -1.88 -3.08 -0.35
N SER A 187 -0.73 -3.31 -0.95
CA SER A 187 0.12 -2.20 -1.39
C SER A 187 0.81 -2.52 -2.71
N PRO A 188 0.35 -1.92 -3.83
CA PRO A 188 1.07 -1.99 -5.10
C PRO A 188 2.22 -0.96 -5.14
N PHE A 189 3.09 -1.00 -4.12
CA PHE A 189 4.24 -0.12 -3.97
C PHE A 189 5.43 -0.90 -3.39
N PRO A 190 6.66 -0.65 -3.85
CA PRO A 190 7.85 -1.36 -3.39
C PRO A 190 8.03 -1.32 -1.87
N LYS A 191 8.67 -2.35 -1.32
CA LYS A 191 8.90 -2.50 0.12
C LYS A 191 10.39 -2.54 0.44
N SER A 192 10.73 -2.17 1.68
CA SER A 192 12.11 -2.12 2.17
C SER A 192 12.98 -3.35 1.85
N PRO A 193 12.47 -4.61 1.90
CA PRO A 193 13.29 -5.76 1.53
C PRO A 193 13.81 -5.73 0.08
N ALA A 194 13.02 -5.23 -0.87
CA ALA A 194 13.47 -4.99 -2.24
C ALA A 194 14.46 -3.82 -2.28
N GLN A 195 14.05 -2.65 -1.79
CA GLN A 195 14.89 -1.44 -1.79
C GLN A 195 16.22 -1.61 -1.06
N GLY A 196 16.25 -2.51 -0.06
CA GLY A 196 17.45 -2.84 0.71
C GLY A 196 18.53 -3.58 -0.08
N LYS A 197 18.19 -4.26 -1.18
CA LYS A 197 19.12 -4.97 -2.05
C LYS A 197 19.25 -4.37 -3.46
N ASP A 198 18.16 -3.83 -4.00
CA ASP A 198 18.06 -3.41 -5.39
C ASP A 198 19.09 -2.31 -5.74
N VAL A 199 19.44 -1.45 -4.79
CA VAL A 199 20.52 -0.45 -4.99
C VAL A 199 21.86 -1.09 -5.31
N TYR A 200 22.22 -2.18 -4.64
CA TYR A 200 23.48 -2.88 -4.88
C TYR A 200 23.45 -3.67 -6.18
N GLU A 201 22.33 -4.32 -6.48
CA GLU A 201 22.10 -5.03 -7.74
C GLU A 201 22.22 -4.04 -8.91
N TYR A 202 21.60 -2.85 -8.79
CA TYR A 202 21.71 -1.81 -9.79
C TYR A 202 23.14 -1.33 -9.97
N LEU A 203 23.83 -0.94 -8.89
CA LEU A 203 25.22 -0.48 -8.97
C LEU A 203 26.14 -1.53 -9.59
N ASN A 204 25.93 -2.82 -9.26
CA ASN A 204 26.70 -3.92 -9.81
C ASN A 204 26.40 -4.16 -11.31
N ALA A 205 25.19 -3.89 -11.75
CA ALA A 205 24.79 -4.02 -13.15
C ALA A 205 25.27 -2.86 -14.03
N GLN A 206 25.34 -1.62 -13.47
CA GLN A 206 25.61 -0.42 -14.23
C GLN A 206 27.07 0.04 -14.18
N ILE A 207 27.81 -0.33 -13.13
CA ILE A 207 29.17 0.18 -12.91
C ILE A 207 30.16 -0.97 -12.93
N PRO A 208 31.22 -0.91 -13.76
CA PRO A 208 32.28 -1.91 -13.76
C PRO A 208 32.90 -2.07 -12.36
N GLU A 209 33.27 -3.31 -11.98
CA GLU A 209 33.70 -3.66 -10.62
C GLU A 209 34.77 -2.73 -10.03
N GLY A 210 35.82 -2.42 -10.80
CA GLY A 210 36.92 -1.53 -10.36
C GLY A 210 36.55 -0.05 -10.23
N GLN A 211 35.34 0.36 -10.61
CA GLN A 211 34.86 1.76 -10.56
C GLN A 211 33.71 1.96 -9.57
N ARG A 212 33.20 0.88 -8.94
CA ARG A 212 32.06 0.95 -8.02
C ARG A 212 32.39 1.77 -6.75
N PRO A 213 31.42 2.52 -6.21
CA PRO A 213 31.58 3.24 -4.95
C PRO A 213 31.38 2.30 -3.76
N THR A 214 32.40 1.47 -3.46
CA THR A 214 32.28 0.35 -2.53
C THR A 214 32.23 0.75 -1.05
N LYS A 215 32.60 1.99 -0.71
CA LYS A 215 32.55 2.53 0.65
C LYS A 215 31.29 3.37 0.84
N VAL A 216 30.36 2.89 1.63
CA VAL A 216 29.01 3.48 1.79
C VAL A 216 28.86 4.13 3.16
N ALA A 217 28.35 5.36 3.21
CA ALA A 217 27.77 5.97 4.40
C ALA A 217 26.25 5.80 4.36
N ILE A 218 25.64 5.50 5.51
CA ILE A 218 24.19 5.45 5.68
C ILE A 218 23.78 6.53 6.69
N PHE A 219 22.89 7.43 6.26
CA PHE A 219 22.26 8.41 7.13
C PHE A 219 20.81 8.00 7.39
N GLN A 220 20.59 7.34 8.52
CA GLN A 220 19.32 6.74 8.92
C GLN A 220 18.46 7.74 9.69
N GLU A 221 17.21 7.95 9.22
CA GLU A 221 16.20 8.64 10.01
C GLU A 221 15.73 7.77 11.18
N LYS A 222 15.57 8.32 12.38
CA LYS A 222 15.05 7.61 13.58
C LYS A 222 13.54 7.43 13.52
N THR A 223 13.10 6.60 12.59
CA THR A 223 11.72 6.13 12.42
C THR A 223 11.74 4.63 12.21
N ASP A 224 10.61 3.94 12.42
CA ASP A 224 10.54 2.50 12.21
C ASP A 224 10.95 2.10 10.79
N TRP A 225 10.53 2.88 9.78
CA TRP A 225 10.94 2.66 8.40
C TRP A 225 12.44 2.93 8.18
N GLY A 226 12.97 4.01 8.75
CA GLY A 226 14.39 4.32 8.65
C GLY A 226 15.26 3.22 9.25
N ILE A 227 14.86 2.69 10.42
CA ILE A 227 15.55 1.59 11.10
C ILE A 227 15.50 0.32 10.25
N GLU A 228 14.33 -0.03 9.70
CA GLU A 228 14.17 -1.20 8.83
C GLU A 228 15.05 -1.08 7.57
N LEU A 229 14.93 0.00 6.83
CA LEU A 229 15.63 0.15 5.54
C LEU A 229 17.15 0.33 5.73
N GLY A 230 17.57 1.17 6.67
CA GLY A 230 18.99 1.37 7.01
C GLY A 230 19.65 0.06 7.47
N GLY A 231 18.94 -0.75 8.27
CA GLY A 231 19.36 -2.09 8.68
C GLY A 231 19.52 -3.04 7.50
N LEU A 232 18.57 -3.04 6.56
CA LEU A 232 18.61 -3.86 5.35
C LEU A 232 19.75 -3.45 4.40
N TRP A 233 20.00 -2.16 4.23
CA TRP A 233 21.19 -1.70 3.49
C TRP A 233 22.48 -2.21 4.12
N LYS A 234 22.60 -2.05 5.43
CA LYS A 234 23.79 -2.51 6.18
C LYS A 234 23.99 -4.02 6.09
N GLU A 235 22.92 -4.80 6.22
CA GLU A 235 22.95 -6.27 6.14
C GLU A 235 23.34 -6.77 4.74
N ASN A 236 22.82 -6.12 3.71
CA ASN A 236 23.04 -6.53 2.33
C ASN A 236 24.40 -6.08 1.77
N ALA A 237 24.96 -4.97 2.23
CA ALA A 237 26.22 -4.43 1.71
C ALA A 237 27.32 -5.48 1.48
N PRO A 238 27.73 -6.31 2.47
CA PRO A 238 28.80 -7.28 2.29
C PRO A 238 28.43 -8.39 1.30
N LYS A 239 27.16 -8.72 1.11
CA LYS A 239 26.70 -9.74 0.16
C LYS A 239 26.94 -9.32 -1.30
N TYR A 240 27.02 -8.03 -1.56
CA TYR A 240 27.21 -7.44 -2.89
C TYR A 240 28.59 -6.83 -3.11
N GLY A 241 29.52 -6.94 -2.13
CA GLY A 241 30.88 -6.42 -2.22
C GLY A 241 31.05 -4.96 -1.75
N TYR A 242 30.13 -4.47 -0.93
CA TYR A 242 30.18 -3.11 -0.36
C TYR A 242 30.53 -3.15 1.13
N THR A 243 31.09 -2.08 1.64
CA THR A 243 31.46 -1.88 3.04
C THR A 243 30.78 -0.64 3.59
N ILE A 244 30.04 -0.78 4.70
CA ILE A 244 29.53 0.37 5.41
C ILE A 244 30.67 0.96 6.26
N VAL A 245 31.15 2.13 5.87
CA VAL A 245 32.27 2.83 6.54
C VAL A 245 31.79 3.87 7.54
N ASP A 246 30.53 4.30 7.44
CA ASP A 246 29.89 5.22 8.37
C ASP A 246 28.39 4.90 8.46
N TYR A 247 27.83 4.99 9.68
CA TYR A 247 26.42 4.75 9.91
C TYR A 247 25.93 5.69 11.02
N GLU A 248 25.23 6.72 10.61
CA GLU A 248 24.76 7.76 11.51
C GLU A 248 23.24 7.82 11.56
N GLU A 249 22.71 8.12 12.74
CA GLU A 249 21.28 8.25 12.98
C GLU A 249 20.91 9.69 13.32
N TYR A 250 19.82 10.18 12.74
CA TYR A 250 19.30 11.52 13.04
C TYR A 250 17.80 11.51 13.32
N ALA A 251 17.33 12.44 14.15
CA ALA A 251 15.90 12.64 14.37
C ALA A 251 15.29 13.47 13.23
N PRO A 252 14.05 13.18 12.78
CA PRO A 252 13.35 14.04 11.84
C PRO A 252 13.33 15.50 12.31
N GLY A 253 13.61 16.43 11.41
CA GLY A 253 13.66 17.87 11.70
C GLY A 253 14.98 18.36 12.31
N THR A 254 16.02 17.53 12.31
CA THR A 254 17.39 17.95 12.66
C THR A 254 17.82 19.13 11.79
N LYS A 255 18.56 20.09 12.37
CA LYS A 255 19.00 21.31 11.66
C LYS A 255 20.48 21.29 11.31
N ASP A 256 21.28 20.57 12.07
CA ASP A 256 22.72 20.47 11.91
C ASP A 256 23.14 19.03 11.65
N TYR A 257 23.60 18.76 10.43
CA TYR A 257 24.10 17.46 9.96
C TYR A 257 25.62 17.44 9.85
N SER A 258 26.31 18.54 10.20
CA SER A 258 27.76 18.73 9.97
C SER A 258 28.57 17.61 10.60
N GLY A 259 28.25 17.19 11.81
CA GLY A 259 28.98 16.14 12.51
C GLY A 259 28.97 14.81 11.75
N MET A 260 27.81 14.35 11.26
CA MET A 260 27.70 13.10 10.51
C MET A 260 28.33 13.22 9.10
N ILE A 261 28.18 14.37 8.45
CA ILE A 261 28.81 14.63 7.14
C ILE A 261 30.33 14.56 7.25
N LEU A 262 30.94 15.20 8.26
CA LEU A 262 32.38 15.17 8.49
C LEU A 262 32.90 13.76 8.81
N LYS A 263 32.15 12.95 9.55
CA LYS A 263 32.50 11.55 9.83
C LYS A 263 32.51 10.72 8.54
N ALA A 264 31.44 10.79 7.74
CA ALA A 264 31.36 10.10 6.45
C ALA A 264 32.50 10.48 5.51
N LYS A 265 32.79 11.79 5.42
CA LYS A 265 33.94 12.32 4.67
C LYS A 265 35.30 11.78 5.18
N ALA A 266 35.53 11.82 6.49
CA ALA A 266 36.75 11.29 7.10
C ALA A 266 36.91 9.77 6.93
N ALA A 267 35.81 9.02 6.95
CA ALA A 267 35.78 7.57 6.68
C ALA A 267 36.03 7.24 5.19
N GLY A 268 36.10 8.25 4.32
CA GLY A 268 36.29 8.07 2.89
C GLY A 268 35.12 7.45 2.19
N ALA A 269 33.87 7.73 2.64
CA ALA A 269 32.67 7.23 2.01
C ALA A 269 32.55 7.77 0.57
N GLU A 270 32.30 6.85 -0.36
CA GLU A 270 32.16 7.12 -1.81
C GLU A 270 30.69 7.15 -2.24
N ALA A 271 29.81 6.51 -1.46
CA ALA A 271 28.37 6.55 -1.64
C ALA A 271 27.65 7.00 -0.37
N LEU A 272 26.50 7.66 -0.55
CA LEU A 272 25.58 8.03 0.53
C LEU A 272 24.21 7.37 0.26
N PHE A 273 23.69 6.65 1.26
CA PHE A 273 22.31 6.19 1.29
C PHE A 273 21.54 6.89 2.41
N GLY A 274 20.36 7.40 2.10
CA GLY A 274 19.53 8.11 3.08
C GLY A 274 18.07 8.21 2.69
N MET A 275 17.23 8.54 3.67
CA MET A 275 15.79 8.64 3.48
C MET A 275 15.18 9.88 4.17
N PRO A 276 15.78 11.07 4.01
CA PRO A 276 15.31 12.28 4.69
C PRO A 276 13.96 12.76 4.15
N THR A 277 13.21 13.49 4.99
CA THR A 277 12.12 14.33 4.49
C THR A 277 12.67 15.45 3.60
N MET A 278 11.80 16.11 2.82
CA MET A 278 12.24 17.20 1.92
C MET A 278 13.01 18.32 2.65
N PRO A 279 12.54 18.86 3.81
CA PRO A 279 13.31 19.87 4.56
C PRO A 279 14.66 19.37 5.06
N ASP A 280 14.70 18.13 5.58
CA ASP A 280 15.91 17.51 6.13
C ASP A 280 16.94 17.26 5.02
N GLY A 281 16.53 16.69 3.90
CA GLY A 281 17.38 16.42 2.74
C GLY A 281 17.95 17.71 2.15
N THR A 282 17.14 18.76 2.03
CA THR A 282 17.60 20.07 1.55
C THR A 282 18.67 20.65 2.46
N ALA A 283 18.47 20.61 3.79
CA ALA A 283 19.45 21.09 4.76
C ALA A 283 20.74 20.27 4.70
N MET A 284 20.61 18.94 4.64
CA MET A 284 21.74 18.01 4.54
C MET A 284 22.60 18.27 3.31
N PHE A 285 22.02 18.40 2.13
CA PHE A 285 22.77 18.61 0.89
C PHE A 285 23.43 19.99 0.83
N LYS A 286 22.80 21.04 1.36
CA LYS A 286 23.44 22.36 1.51
C LYS A 286 24.68 22.27 2.39
N GLN A 287 24.58 21.61 3.55
CA GLN A 287 25.71 21.42 4.45
C GLN A 287 26.79 20.52 3.85
N MET A 288 26.43 19.48 3.06
CA MET A 288 27.41 18.69 2.32
C MET A 288 28.20 19.54 1.32
N ALA A 289 27.53 20.44 0.61
CA ALA A 289 28.18 21.35 -0.32
C ALA A 289 29.13 22.35 0.41
N GLU A 290 28.67 22.93 1.52
CA GLU A 290 29.45 23.85 2.37
C GLU A 290 30.70 23.15 2.95
N LEU A 291 30.57 21.89 3.37
CA LEU A 291 31.66 21.10 3.94
C LEU A 291 32.54 20.41 2.87
N GLY A 292 32.20 20.55 1.59
CA GLY A 292 32.95 20.01 0.46
C GLY A 292 33.03 18.49 0.45
N TRP A 293 31.92 17.80 0.76
CA TRP A 293 31.82 16.34 0.62
C TRP A 293 30.72 15.98 -0.40
N ALA A 294 31.14 15.56 -1.59
CA ALA A 294 30.30 15.10 -2.68
C ALA A 294 30.60 13.62 -2.93
N PRO A 295 29.74 12.68 -2.48
CA PRO A 295 29.89 11.27 -2.80
C PRO A 295 29.71 11.03 -4.31
N LYS A 296 30.39 10.00 -4.85
CA LYS A 296 30.30 9.60 -6.27
C LYS A 296 28.90 9.12 -6.65
N PHE A 297 28.14 8.62 -5.65
CA PHE A 297 26.79 8.14 -5.78
C PHE A 297 25.95 8.51 -4.54
N SER A 298 24.72 8.92 -4.74
CA SER A 298 23.77 9.18 -3.66
C SER A 298 22.42 8.53 -3.99
N LEU A 299 21.96 7.62 -3.14
CA LEU A 299 20.56 7.14 -3.11
C LEU A 299 19.84 7.86 -1.98
N ILE A 300 18.90 8.72 -2.33
CA ILE A 300 18.13 9.49 -1.36
C ILE A 300 16.65 9.30 -1.64
N ILE A 301 15.93 8.64 -0.74
CA ILE A 301 14.51 8.36 -0.91
C ILE A 301 13.68 9.46 -0.22
N ARG A 302 12.55 9.84 -0.75
CA ARG A 302 11.56 10.86 -0.36
C ARG A 302 11.94 12.30 -0.72
N ALA A 303 13.05 12.85 -0.20
CA ALA A 303 13.33 14.27 -0.38
C ALA A 303 13.40 14.70 -1.86
N PRO A 304 14.14 13.98 -2.73
CA PRO A 304 14.25 14.34 -4.14
C PRO A 304 13.03 13.95 -5.01
N GLU A 305 12.00 13.31 -4.42
CA GLU A 305 10.78 12.95 -5.15
C GLU A 305 9.87 14.15 -5.45
N ASN A 306 10.23 15.31 -4.98
CA ASN A 306 9.51 16.56 -5.19
C ASN A 306 10.29 17.51 -6.08
N VAL A 307 9.60 18.16 -7.03
CA VAL A 307 10.21 19.19 -7.91
C VAL A 307 10.88 20.33 -7.15
N ALA A 308 10.39 20.65 -5.94
CA ALA A 308 11.00 21.64 -5.07
C ALA A 308 12.43 21.28 -4.64
N TRP A 309 12.89 20.04 -4.83
CA TRP A 309 14.28 19.64 -4.65
C TRP A 309 15.21 20.40 -5.61
N GLY A 310 14.91 20.36 -6.90
CA GLY A 310 15.64 21.12 -7.91
C GLY A 310 15.57 22.63 -7.67
N ASP A 311 14.37 23.16 -7.35
CA ASP A 311 14.17 24.58 -7.05
C ASP A 311 14.99 25.06 -5.84
N SER A 312 15.12 24.21 -4.81
CA SER A 312 15.79 24.55 -3.54
C SER A 312 17.31 24.39 -3.59
N LEU A 313 17.80 23.45 -4.38
CA LEU A 313 19.20 23.03 -4.40
C LEU A 313 19.91 23.35 -5.73
N GLY A 314 19.17 23.53 -6.83
CA GLY A 314 19.77 23.71 -8.14
C GLY A 314 20.81 22.62 -8.42
N LYS A 315 22.00 23.02 -8.84
CA LYS A 315 23.09 22.11 -9.16
C LYS A 315 23.56 21.21 -8.01
N VAL A 316 23.37 21.61 -6.76
CA VAL A 316 23.70 20.77 -5.59
C VAL A 316 22.81 19.53 -5.52
N GLY A 317 21.56 19.61 -6.01
CA GLY A 317 20.61 18.50 -6.04
C GLY A 317 20.78 17.52 -7.21
N GLU A 318 21.67 17.82 -8.18
CA GLU A 318 21.90 16.97 -9.35
C GLU A 318 22.61 15.66 -9.01
N TYR A 319 22.47 14.65 -9.89
CA TYR A 319 23.05 13.30 -9.77
C TYR A 319 22.52 12.46 -8.63
N VAL A 320 21.51 12.92 -7.89
CA VAL A 320 20.88 12.15 -6.83
C VAL A 320 19.93 11.13 -7.43
N THR A 321 20.02 9.87 -6.97
CA THR A 321 19.14 8.78 -7.40
C THR A 321 18.04 8.50 -6.38
N ILE A 322 16.93 7.95 -6.86
CA ILE A 322 15.70 7.73 -6.11
C ILE A 322 15.08 6.39 -6.53
N PHE A 323 14.46 5.67 -5.60
CA PHE A 323 13.50 4.58 -5.88
C PHE A 323 12.08 5.07 -5.61
N PRO A 324 11.37 5.65 -6.59
CA PRO A 324 10.08 6.31 -6.35
C PRO A 324 8.87 5.39 -6.54
N GLY A 325 9.05 4.17 -7.02
CA GLY A 325 7.98 3.23 -7.36
C GLY A 325 7.27 3.50 -8.69
N TRP A 326 7.58 4.58 -9.40
CA TRP A 326 7.03 4.91 -10.73
C TRP A 326 7.71 6.12 -11.37
N HIS A 327 7.65 6.20 -12.70
CA HIS A 327 8.06 7.38 -13.47
C HIS A 327 7.12 7.64 -14.66
N ASN A 328 6.83 8.90 -14.96
CA ASN A 328 5.93 9.31 -16.04
C ASN A 328 6.47 9.02 -17.46
N GLY A 329 7.70 8.58 -17.58
CA GLY A 329 8.33 8.11 -18.83
C GLY A 329 8.23 6.61 -19.06
N GLU A 330 7.63 5.83 -18.13
CA GLU A 330 7.37 4.42 -18.33
C GLU A 330 6.42 4.19 -19.50
N LYS A 331 6.59 3.05 -20.19
CA LYS A 331 5.87 2.74 -21.45
C LYS A 331 4.68 1.80 -21.24
N PHE A 332 4.13 1.73 -20.02
CA PHE A 332 2.94 0.92 -19.75
C PHE A 332 1.66 1.60 -20.25
N PRO A 333 0.61 0.80 -20.56
CA PRO A 333 -0.67 1.35 -21.01
C PRO A 333 -1.26 2.37 -20.02
N GLY A 334 -1.67 3.53 -20.52
CA GLY A 334 -2.28 4.60 -19.74
C GLY A 334 -1.29 5.61 -19.15
N VAL A 335 0.02 5.35 -19.16
CA VAL A 335 1.03 6.30 -18.63
C VAL A 335 1.06 7.59 -19.44
N ALA A 336 1.06 7.50 -20.76
CA ALA A 336 1.11 8.68 -21.63
C ALA A 336 -0.13 9.56 -21.45
N GLU A 337 -1.32 8.96 -21.36
CA GLU A 337 -2.60 9.64 -21.16
C GLU A 337 -2.66 10.30 -19.78
N LEU A 338 -2.21 9.60 -18.73
CA LEU A 338 -2.11 10.14 -17.38
C LEU A 338 -1.18 11.36 -17.34
N ASN A 339 0.01 11.23 -17.93
CA ASN A 339 0.98 12.31 -18.00
C ASN A 339 0.44 13.52 -18.79
N ALA A 340 -0.23 13.29 -19.92
CA ALA A 340 -0.83 14.35 -20.71
C ALA A 340 -1.93 15.11 -19.93
N LYS A 341 -2.80 14.40 -19.20
CA LYS A 341 -3.83 15.01 -18.34
C LYS A 341 -3.18 15.85 -17.23
N TYR A 342 -2.15 15.33 -16.59
CA TYR A 342 -1.41 16.04 -15.55
C TYR A 342 -0.72 17.30 -16.10
N GLN A 343 -0.04 17.20 -17.24
CA GLN A 343 0.59 18.34 -17.92
C GLN A 343 -0.42 19.42 -18.33
N ALA A 344 -1.61 19.03 -18.76
CA ALA A 344 -2.65 20.00 -19.10
C ALA A 344 -3.07 20.85 -17.90
N GLU A 345 -3.10 20.28 -16.70
CA GLU A 345 -3.49 20.95 -15.46
C GLU A 345 -2.30 21.69 -14.80
N PHE A 346 -1.18 20.99 -14.58
CA PHE A 346 -0.06 21.49 -13.77
C PHE A 346 1.10 22.11 -14.56
N LYS A 347 1.04 22.06 -15.93
CA LYS A 347 2.05 22.59 -16.85
C LYS A 347 3.46 21.97 -16.68
N ARG A 348 3.54 20.77 -16.14
CA ARG A 348 4.77 19.99 -15.94
C ARG A 348 4.44 18.49 -15.98
N PRO A 349 5.42 17.60 -16.15
CA PRO A 349 5.21 16.16 -16.11
C PRO A 349 4.56 15.70 -14.79
N ALA A 350 3.87 14.54 -14.85
CA ALA A 350 3.24 13.96 -13.68
C ALA A 350 4.27 13.59 -12.61
N ASP A 351 3.92 13.88 -11.36
CA ASP A 351 4.73 13.55 -10.20
C ASP A 351 4.81 12.03 -9.97
N LEU A 352 5.88 11.60 -9.32
CA LEU A 352 6.24 10.20 -9.15
C LEU A 352 5.19 9.35 -8.41
N LEU A 353 4.44 9.92 -7.46
CA LEU A 353 3.39 9.20 -6.72
C LEU A 353 2.01 9.24 -7.41
N THR A 354 1.87 9.98 -8.50
CA THR A 354 0.61 10.06 -9.25
C THR A 354 0.25 8.73 -9.91
N GLY A 355 1.23 8.02 -10.50
CA GLY A 355 1.02 6.71 -11.12
C GLY A 355 0.58 5.63 -10.12
N PRO A 356 1.30 5.39 -9.02
CA PRO A 356 0.90 4.44 -7.99
C PRO A 356 -0.50 4.71 -7.41
N ALA A 357 -0.84 5.98 -7.20
CA ALA A 357 -2.20 6.36 -6.77
C ALA A 357 -3.25 5.99 -7.84
N TYR A 358 -3.00 6.31 -9.09
CA TYR A 358 -3.88 5.94 -10.19
C TYR A 358 -4.07 4.42 -10.26
N ALA A 359 -2.99 3.64 -10.15
CA ALA A 359 -3.01 2.17 -10.18
C ALA A 359 -3.87 1.56 -9.06
N CYS A 360 -3.89 2.13 -7.85
CA CYS A 360 -4.76 1.66 -6.76
C CYS A 360 -6.24 1.67 -7.18
N VAL A 361 -6.68 2.72 -7.86
CA VAL A 361 -8.09 2.82 -8.31
C VAL A 361 -8.36 1.86 -9.49
N GLN A 362 -7.38 1.66 -10.39
CA GLN A 362 -7.49 0.64 -11.45
C GLN A 362 -7.66 -0.76 -10.86
N ILE A 363 -6.83 -1.12 -9.87
CA ILE A 363 -6.89 -2.40 -9.18
C ILE A 363 -8.23 -2.57 -8.46
N LEU A 364 -8.68 -1.55 -7.73
CA LEU A 364 -9.95 -1.58 -7.00
C LEU A 364 -11.14 -1.78 -7.96
N ALA A 365 -11.22 -1.00 -9.03
CA ALA A 365 -12.29 -1.10 -10.01
C ALA A 365 -12.35 -2.49 -10.67
N ASN A 366 -11.19 -3.01 -11.09
CA ASN A 366 -11.07 -4.37 -11.63
C ASN A 366 -11.47 -5.44 -10.60
N ALA A 367 -11.08 -5.27 -9.34
CA ALA A 367 -11.43 -6.20 -8.27
C ALA A 367 -12.95 -6.21 -7.98
N ILE A 368 -13.59 -5.04 -7.95
CA ILE A 368 -15.06 -4.94 -7.79
C ILE A 368 -15.78 -5.62 -8.97
N GLU A 369 -15.31 -5.41 -10.21
CA GLU A 369 -15.89 -6.04 -11.40
C GLU A 369 -15.76 -7.57 -11.34
N ARG A 370 -14.58 -8.10 -10.97
CA ARG A 370 -14.34 -9.54 -10.79
C ARG A 370 -15.13 -10.14 -9.63
N ALA A 371 -15.25 -9.43 -8.51
CA ALA A 371 -16.07 -9.82 -7.37
C ALA A 371 -17.57 -9.86 -7.75
N GLY A 372 -17.99 -9.00 -8.67
CA GLY A 372 -19.37 -8.88 -9.14
C GLY A 372 -20.36 -8.41 -8.08
N THR A 373 -19.88 -7.84 -6.97
CA THR A 373 -20.66 -7.42 -5.80
C THR A 373 -19.94 -6.29 -5.07
N LEU A 374 -20.64 -5.61 -4.14
CA LEU A 374 -20.03 -4.61 -3.24
C LEU A 374 -19.73 -5.18 -1.85
N ASP A 375 -19.77 -6.50 -1.69
CA ASP A 375 -19.34 -7.19 -0.48
C ASP A 375 -17.82 -7.01 -0.28
N ARG A 376 -17.42 -6.43 0.86
CA ARG A 376 -16.04 -6.07 1.17
C ARG A 376 -15.10 -7.27 1.25
N ASP A 377 -15.58 -8.42 1.75
CA ASP A 377 -14.76 -9.63 1.85
C ASP A 377 -14.47 -10.19 0.46
N LYS A 378 -15.46 -10.21 -0.44
CA LYS A 378 -15.29 -10.66 -1.82
C LYS A 378 -14.39 -9.69 -2.63
N ILE A 379 -14.51 -8.37 -2.39
CA ILE A 379 -13.62 -7.38 -3.00
C ILE A 379 -12.19 -7.57 -2.50
N ARG A 380 -11.97 -7.79 -1.20
CA ARG A 380 -10.66 -8.12 -0.63
C ARG A 380 -10.06 -9.35 -1.31
N ASP A 381 -10.83 -10.44 -1.44
CA ASP A 381 -10.37 -11.67 -2.09
C ASP A 381 -10.04 -11.44 -3.58
N ALA A 382 -10.84 -10.62 -4.24
CA ALA A 382 -10.57 -10.21 -5.62
C ALA A 382 -9.32 -9.34 -5.74
N ILE A 383 -9.04 -8.43 -4.78
CA ILE A 383 -7.78 -7.67 -4.75
C ILE A 383 -6.60 -8.62 -4.54
N ALA A 384 -6.68 -9.56 -3.59
CA ALA A 384 -5.63 -10.54 -3.34
C ALA A 384 -5.30 -11.39 -4.59
N ALA A 385 -6.29 -11.69 -5.42
CA ALA A 385 -6.17 -12.43 -6.67
C ALA A 385 -5.84 -11.55 -7.89
N THR A 386 -5.37 -10.32 -7.69
CA THR A 386 -5.01 -9.41 -8.79
C THR A 386 -3.86 -9.98 -9.61
N ASN A 387 -4.04 -9.98 -10.94
CA ASN A 387 -3.01 -10.25 -11.94
C ASN A 387 -3.38 -9.41 -13.18
N MET A 388 -2.87 -8.19 -13.23
CA MET A 388 -3.18 -7.24 -14.30
C MET A 388 -2.03 -6.27 -14.56
N THR A 389 -2.03 -5.66 -15.74
CA THR A 389 -1.16 -4.53 -16.05
C THR A 389 -1.88 -3.22 -15.76
N THR A 390 -1.23 -2.33 -15.04
CA THR A 390 -1.68 -0.99 -14.68
C THR A 390 -0.71 0.06 -15.23
N VAL A 391 -0.90 1.32 -14.87
CA VAL A 391 0.08 2.39 -15.20
C VAL A 391 1.43 2.21 -14.49
N VAL A 392 1.52 1.37 -13.45
CA VAL A 392 2.80 0.98 -12.80
C VAL A 392 3.33 -0.37 -13.32
N GLY A 393 2.83 -0.83 -14.48
CA GLY A 393 3.18 -2.12 -15.05
C GLY A 393 2.37 -3.28 -14.48
N PRO A 394 2.91 -4.51 -14.61
CA PRO A 394 2.28 -5.72 -14.07
C PRO A 394 2.18 -5.67 -12.54
N VAL A 395 1.01 -6.05 -12.00
CA VAL A 395 0.76 -6.12 -10.56
C VAL A 395 0.16 -7.48 -10.20
N THR A 396 0.78 -8.13 -9.23
CA THR A 396 0.22 -9.25 -8.48
C THR A 396 0.46 -9.00 -6.99
N PHE A 397 -0.29 -9.69 -6.11
CA PHE A 397 -0.08 -9.58 -4.66
C PHE A 397 0.42 -10.90 -4.08
N ASN A 398 1.32 -10.80 -3.12
CA ASN A 398 1.75 -11.89 -2.25
C ASN A 398 0.68 -12.16 -1.17
N ALA A 399 0.81 -13.28 -0.47
CA ALA A 399 -0.15 -13.67 0.57
C ALA A 399 -0.25 -12.67 1.74
N ASP A 400 0.77 -11.85 1.95
CA ASP A 400 0.83 -10.79 2.95
C ASP A 400 0.29 -9.43 2.47
N GLY A 401 -0.23 -9.37 1.23
CA GLY A 401 -0.76 -8.15 0.63
C GLY A 401 0.29 -7.21 0.03
N THR A 402 1.57 -7.59 0.02
CA THR A 402 2.60 -6.83 -0.70
C THR A 402 2.49 -7.04 -2.20
N GLY A 403 2.64 -5.99 -2.99
CA GLY A 403 2.62 -6.06 -4.45
C GLY A 403 3.96 -6.50 -5.03
N ASN A 404 3.90 -7.38 -6.05
CA ASN A 404 5.01 -7.57 -6.96
C ASN A 404 4.90 -6.50 -8.04
N VAL A 405 5.71 -5.47 -7.92
CA VAL A 405 5.72 -4.28 -8.78
C VAL A 405 7.16 -3.91 -9.12
N LEU A 406 7.33 -3.16 -10.19
CA LEU A 406 8.63 -2.59 -10.51
C LEU A 406 9.00 -1.51 -9.48
N ASP A 407 10.31 -1.38 -9.22
CA ASP A 407 10.88 -0.26 -8.50
C ASP A 407 11.91 0.41 -9.43
N PRO A 408 11.48 1.39 -10.24
CA PRO A 408 12.37 2.06 -11.18
C PRO A 408 13.40 2.88 -10.43
N LEU A 409 14.60 3.06 -11.01
CA LEU A 409 15.55 4.04 -10.52
C LEU A 409 15.48 5.31 -11.37
N VAL A 410 15.38 6.42 -10.69
CA VAL A 410 15.31 7.76 -11.28
C VAL A 410 16.52 8.57 -10.80
N GLN A 411 17.07 9.43 -11.65
CA GLN A 411 18.17 10.32 -11.31
C GLN A 411 17.86 11.76 -11.69
N TRP A 412 18.21 12.70 -10.83
CA TRP A 412 18.19 14.11 -11.17
C TRP A 412 19.32 14.44 -12.14
N GLN A 413 18.95 14.94 -13.34
CA GLN A 413 19.87 15.35 -14.40
C GLN A 413 19.32 16.61 -15.08
N ASP A 414 20.15 17.65 -15.18
CA ASP A 414 19.79 18.92 -15.86
C ASP A 414 18.43 19.51 -15.38
N GLY A 415 18.17 19.47 -14.07
CA GLY A 415 16.95 19.98 -13.44
C GLY A 415 15.72 19.11 -13.65
N LYS A 416 15.88 17.86 -14.09
CA LYS A 416 14.79 16.90 -14.34
C LYS A 416 15.04 15.58 -13.64
N MET A 417 13.96 14.91 -13.34
CA MET A 417 13.99 13.52 -12.89
C MET A 417 13.94 12.61 -14.11
N GLU A 418 15.03 11.93 -14.42
CA GLU A 418 15.16 11.04 -15.58
C GLU A 418 15.12 9.58 -15.13
N LEU A 419 14.35 8.74 -15.86
CA LEU A 419 14.31 7.31 -15.64
C LEU A 419 15.58 6.66 -16.19
N VAL A 420 16.40 6.08 -15.30
CA VAL A 420 17.68 5.45 -15.68
C VAL A 420 17.65 3.92 -15.61
N TRP A 421 16.63 3.35 -14.96
CA TRP A 421 16.39 1.92 -14.87
C TRP A 421 14.88 1.61 -14.75
N PRO A 422 14.34 0.55 -15.39
CA PRO A 422 15.05 -0.47 -16.20
C PRO A 422 15.51 0.05 -17.57
N LEU A 423 16.54 -0.59 -18.14
CA LEU A 423 17.23 -0.10 -19.34
C LEU A 423 16.34 -0.02 -20.60
N ASP A 424 15.33 -0.88 -20.71
CA ASP A 424 14.39 -0.91 -21.84
C ASP A 424 13.35 0.24 -21.77
N GLN A 425 13.23 0.88 -20.60
CA GLN A 425 12.29 1.98 -20.36
C GLN A 425 12.97 3.33 -20.12
N LYS A 426 14.28 3.37 -19.95
CA LYS A 426 15.03 4.58 -19.60
C LYS A 426 14.72 5.78 -20.51
N THR A 427 14.73 6.99 -19.92
CA THR A 427 14.63 8.28 -20.62
C THR A 427 15.98 8.94 -20.79
N ALA A 428 16.98 8.58 -19.93
CA ALA A 428 18.35 9.02 -20.02
C ALA A 428 19.32 7.91 -19.57
N ASP A 429 20.60 8.06 -19.91
CA ASP A 429 21.66 7.21 -19.40
C ASP A 429 21.99 7.58 -17.94
N PHE A 430 22.43 6.59 -17.16
CA PHE A 430 22.88 6.82 -15.79
C PHE A 430 24.17 7.65 -15.78
N ALA A 431 24.12 8.81 -15.15
CA ALA A 431 25.27 9.70 -15.02
C ALA A 431 26.08 9.35 -13.75
N TYR A 432 27.29 8.82 -13.96
CA TYR A 432 28.20 8.38 -12.91
C TYR A 432 29.66 8.51 -13.34
N PRO A 433 30.60 8.90 -12.45
CA PRO A 433 30.36 9.36 -11.08
C PRO A 433 29.77 10.77 -11.02
N ALA A 434 29.05 11.08 -9.92
CA ALA A 434 28.64 12.46 -9.67
C ALA A 434 29.90 13.34 -9.46
N PRO A 435 30.00 14.47 -10.16
CA PRO A 435 31.12 15.38 -9.95
C PRO A 435 31.04 16.10 -8.58
N PRO A 436 32.14 16.71 -8.12
CA PRO A 436 32.12 17.63 -6.98
C PRO A 436 31.08 18.73 -7.15
N PHE A 437 30.49 19.23 -6.04
CA PHE A 437 29.40 20.21 -6.10
C PHE A 437 29.75 21.51 -6.85
N ASN A 438 31.03 21.93 -6.83
CA ASN A 438 31.50 23.10 -7.53
C ASN A 438 31.72 22.89 -9.05
N GLU A 439 31.58 21.66 -9.53
CA GLU A 439 31.74 21.27 -10.94
C GLU A 439 30.42 20.88 -11.62
N ARG A 440 29.34 20.86 -10.87
CA ARG A 440 28.00 20.55 -11.36
C ARG A 440 27.34 21.66 -12.16
#